data_19eb5fb87c6375c6c63dd94b01c3789f
#
_entry.id   19eb5fb87c6375c6c63dd94b01c3789f
#
_cell.length_a   1.000
_cell.length_b   1.000
_cell.length_c   1.000
_cell.angle_alpha   90.00
_cell.angle_beta   90.00
_cell.angle_gamma   90.00
#
_symmetry.space_group_name_H-M   'P 1'
#
loop_
_entity.id
_entity.type
_entity.pdbx_description
1 polymer ?
#
loop_
_entity_poly.entity_id
_entity_poly.type
_entity_poly.pdbx_seq_one_letter_code
_entity_poly.pdbx_strand_id
1 'polypeptide(L)'
;MIKVNGEKIKVEYYPDGTQRLNIKPRSFNIIEWTYETEEELVTLIYITKHLKSSFVCKSVSLYMSYLPNARMDRTKNEEEVFTLKYFADVINWLEFNRVYVLDVHSDVSKCLINKCDFKNPLHHIKNALETISKNDMSDIILYYPDAGSAKDFDKFRKLYNSMK
;
A
#
# COMPACT_ATOMS: atom_id res chain seq x y z
N MET A 1 6.39 -8.26 -3.07
CA MET A 1 5.54 -9.42 -3.49
C MET A 1 4.21 -8.93 -4.08
N ILE A 2 3.84 -9.41 -5.28
CA ILE A 2 2.59 -9.04 -5.95
C ILE A 2 1.65 -10.26 -6.05
N LYS A 3 0.36 -10.04 -5.74
CA LYS A 3 -0.73 -11.00 -5.99
C LYS A 3 -1.74 -10.36 -6.94
N VAL A 4 -2.39 -11.17 -7.76
CA VAL A 4 -3.52 -10.76 -8.60
C VAL A 4 -4.70 -11.67 -8.28
N ASN A 5 -5.81 -11.08 -7.84
CA ASN A 5 -7.02 -11.81 -7.45
C ASN A 5 -6.76 -12.91 -6.40
N GLY A 6 -5.86 -12.63 -5.43
CA GLY A 6 -5.44 -13.54 -4.36
C GLY A 6 -4.32 -14.52 -4.74
N GLU A 7 -3.97 -14.65 -6.02
CA GLU A 7 -2.93 -15.57 -6.49
C GLU A 7 -1.57 -14.85 -6.57
N LYS A 8 -0.53 -15.41 -5.92
CA LYS A 8 0.83 -14.86 -5.99
C LYS A 8 1.37 -14.95 -7.42
N ILE A 9 1.86 -13.85 -7.95
CA ILE A 9 2.47 -13.83 -9.27
C ILE A 9 3.89 -14.40 -9.20
N LYS A 10 4.14 -15.40 -10.05
CA LYS A 10 5.48 -15.93 -10.28
C LYS A 10 6.11 -15.15 -11.42
N VAL A 11 7.19 -14.45 -11.12
CA VAL A 11 8.03 -13.81 -12.13
C VAL A 11 9.06 -14.81 -12.60
N GLU A 12 9.06 -15.12 -13.89
CA GLU A 12 10.10 -15.90 -14.57
C GLU A 12 10.96 -14.94 -15.38
N TYR A 13 12.19 -15.30 -15.65
CA TYR A 13 13.12 -14.46 -16.40
C TYR A 13 13.63 -15.18 -17.62
N TYR A 14 13.76 -14.43 -18.71
CA TYR A 14 14.50 -14.87 -19.87
C TYR A 14 16.03 -14.76 -19.63
N PRO A 15 16.87 -15.40 -20.48
CA PRO A 15 18.33 -15.34 -20.32
C PRO A 15 18.92 -13.92 -20.36
N ASP A 16 18.22 -12.98 -20.96
CA ASP A 16 18.59 -11.56 -21.03
C ASP A 16 18.16 -10.76 -19.79
N GLY A 17 17.55 -11.41 -18.78
CA GLY A 17 17.06 -10.78 -17.56
C GLY A 17 15.68 -10.12 -17.68
N THR A 18 15.02 -10.17 -18.84
CA THR A 18 13.66 -9.63 -18.97
C THR A 18 12.60 -10.55 -18.36
N GLN A 19 11.52 -9.96 -17.84
CA GLN A 19 10.47 -10.70 -17.14
C GLN A 19 9.53 -11.43 -18.09
N ARG A 20 9.17 -12.64 -17.71
CA ARG A 20 8.08 -13.42 -18.32
C ARG A 20 6.96 -13.60 -17.29
N LEU A 21 5.77 -13.10 -17.62
CA LEU A 21 4.60 -13.08 -16.72
C LEU A 21 3.43 -13.78 -17.38
N ASN A 22 2.68 -14.58 -16.61
CA ASN A 22 1.46 -15.23 -17.03
C ASN A 22 0.32 -14.87 -16.07
N ILE A 23 -0.68 -14.12 -16.56
CA ILE A 23 -1.79 -13.63 -15.76
C ILE A 23 -3.06 -13.75 -16.57
N LYS A 24 -4.09 -14.35 -15.94
CA LYS A 24 -5.42 -14.49 -16.55
C LYS A 24 -6.29 -13.30 -16.16
N PRO A 25 -6.71 -12.44 -17.12
CA PRO A 25 -7.60 -11.34 -16.85
C PRO A 25 -8.99 -11.83 -16.41
N ARG A 26 -9.62 -11.10 -15.48
CA ARG A 26 -11.01 -11.25 -15.05
C ARG A 26 -11.76 -9.94 -15.31
N SER A 27 -13.09 -9.94 -15.17
CA SER A 27 -13.88 -8.70 -15.31
C SER A 27 -13.48 -7.66 -14.25
N PHE A 28 -13.26 -8.08 -13.02
CA PHE A 28 -12.81 -7.24 -11.93
C PHE A 28 -11.50 -7.82 -11.41
N ASN A 29 -10.45 -7.00 -11.37
CA ASN A 29 -9.13 -7.43 -10.95
C ASN A 29 -8.66 -6.60 -9.76
N ILE A 30 -8.12 -7.28 -8.75
CA ILE A 30 -7.47 -6.67 -7.60
C ILE A 30 -5.99 -7.08 -7.65
N ILE A 31 -5.12 -6.08 -7.67
CA ILE A 31 -3.69 -6.26 -7.50
C ILE A 31 -3.36 -5.92 -6.04
N GLU A 32 -2.82 -6.87 -5.30
CA GLU A 32 -2.31 -6.66 -3.95
C GLU A 32 -0.79 -6.60 -4.02
N TRP A 33 -0.22 -5.47 -3.61
CA TRP A 33 1.21 -5.26 -3.64
C TRP A 33 1.77 -4.99 -2.24
N THR A 34 2.53 -5.94 -1.74
CA THR A 34 3.42 -5.76 -0.60
C THR A 34 4.81 -5.51 -1.15
N TYR A 35 5.23 -4.23 -1.11
CA TYR A 35 6.51 -3.80 -1.66
C TYR A 35 7.68 -4.50 -0.99
N GLU A 36 8.59 -5.03 -1.79
CA GLU A 36 9.84 -5.66 -1.36
C GLU A 36 11.05 -5.05 -2.09
N THR A 37 10.95 -4.82 -3.40
CA THR A 37 12.02 -4.25 -4.24
C THR A 37 11.50 -3.28 -5.27
N GLU A 38 12.38 -2.38 -5.78
CA GLU A 38 12.05 -1.43 -6.86
C GLU A 38 11.68 -2.13 -8.17
N GLU A 39 12.23 -3.31 -8.45
CA GLU A 39 11.93 -4.09 -9.65
C GLU A 39 10.45 -4.48 -9.74
N GLU A 40 9.78 -4.61 -8.60
CA GLU A 40 8.35 -4.91 -8.56
C GLU A 40 7.49 -3.80 -9.17
N LEU A 41 7.99 -2.56 -9.25
CA LEU A 41 7.28 -1.47 -9.93
C LEU A 41 7.15 -1.76 -11.44
N VAL A 42 8.18 -2.29 -12.07
CA VAL A 42 8.14 -2.70 -13.48
C VAL A 42 7.15 -3.85 -13.67
N THR A 43 7.19 -4.82 -12.76
CA THR A 43 6.22 -5.93 -12.75
C THR A 43 4.78 -5.42 -12.64
N LEU A 44 4.52 -4.46 -11.74
CA LEU A 44 3.21 -3.83 -11.55
C LEU A 44 2.73 -3.13 -12.83
N ILE A 45 3.63 -2.43 -13.52
CA ILE A 45 3.34 -1.75 -14.79
C ILE A 45 2.87 -2.79 -15.84
N TYR A 46 3.64 -3.85 -16.04
CA TYR A 46 3.31 -4.89 -17.03
C TYR A 46 1.98 -5.58 -16.71
N ILE A 47 1.78 -5.98 -15.46
CA ILE A 47 0.53 -6.60 -15.00
C ILE A 47 -0.66 -5.69 -15.27
N THR A 48 -0.57 -4.43 -14.84
CA THR A 48 -1.68 -3.48 -14.95
C THR A 48 -2.05 -3.22 -16.41
N LYS A 49 -1.06 -2.99 -17.26
CA LYS A 49 -1.29 -2.76 -18.70
C LYS A 49 -1.84 -3.99 -19.40
N HIS A 50 -1.34 -5.19 -19.08
CA HIS A 50 -1.88 -6.44 -19.61
C HIS A 50 -3.35 -6.64 -19.21
N LEU A 51 -3.68 -6.48 -17.94
CA LEU A 51 -5.06 -6.62 -17.47
C LEU A 51 -5.99 -5.64 -18.19
N LYS A 52 -5.59 -4.37 -18.29
CA LYS A 52 -6.37 -3.31 -18.92
C LYS A 52 -6.53 -3.45 -20.45
N SER A 53 -5.61 -4.09 -21.12
CA SER A 53 -5.70 -4.35 -22.55
C SER A 53 -6.69 -5.47 -22.91
N SER A 54 -7.17 -6.23 -21.92
CA SER A 54 -8.09 -7.33 -22.14
C SER A 54 -9.55 -6.84 -22.28
N PHE A 55 -10.26 -7.32 -23.28
CA PHE A 55 -11.70 -7.05 -23.48
C PHE A 55 -12.59 -7.53 -22.33
N VAL A 56 -12.11 -8.51 -21.55
CA VAL A 56 -12.86 -9.03 -20.38
C VAL A 56 -12.79 -8.06 -19.21
N CYS A 57 -11.71 -7.27 -19.11
CA CYS A 57 -11.43 -6.42 -17.95
C CYS A 57 -12.32 -5.17 -17.94
N LYS A 58 -13.08 -5.01 -16.86
CA LYS A 58 -13.89 -3.81 -16.60
C LYS A 58 -13.23 -2.90 -15.60
N SER A 59 -12.45 -3.43 -14.66
CA SER A 59 -11.74 -2.64 -13.66
C SER A 59 -10.51 -3.33 -13.12
N VAL A 60 -9.52 -2.49 -12.74
CA VAL A 60 -8.32 -2.89 -12.02
C VAL A 60 -8.16 -1.97 -10.83
N SER A 61 -8.13 -2.54 -9.62
CA SER A 61 -7.84 -1.81 -8.38
C SER A 61 -6.51 -2.26 -7.80
N LEU A 62 -5.80 -1.33 -7.15
CA LEU A 62 -4.53 -1.59 -6.49
C LEU A 62 -4.71 -1.50 -4.98
N TYR A 63 -4.22 -2.48 -4.26
CA TYR A 63 -4.09 -2.47 -2.81
C TYR A 63 -2.61 -2.55 -2.43
N MET A 64 -2.13 -1.54 -1.70
CA MET A 64 -0.77 -1.49 -1.17
C MET A 64 -0.82 -1.57 0.35
N SER A 65 -0.15 -2.57 0.93
CA SER A 65 -0.02 -2.71 2.39
C SER A 65 0.97 -1.71 2.99
N TYR A 66 1.80 -1.08 2.14
CA TYR A 66 2.78 -0.06 2.47
C TYR A 66 2.95 0.85 1.26
N LEU A 67 3.15 2.15 1.47
CA LEU A 67 3.40 3.11 0.40
C LEU A 67 4.91 3.25 0.17
N PRO A 68 5.44 2.76 -0.97
CA PRO A 68 6.84 2.99 -1.33
C PRO A 68 7.17 4.47 -1.44
N ASN A 69 8.43 4.82 -1.18
CA ASN A 69 8.94 6.19 -1.26
C ASN A 69 8.30 7.21 -0.30
N ALA A 70 7.43 6.80 0.61
CA ALA A 70 6.71 7.71 1.52
C ALA A 70 7.60 8.55 2.44
N ARG A 71 8.87 8.14 2.65
CA ARG A 71 9.85 8.90 3.43
C ARG A 71 10.38 10.13 2.70
N MET A 72 10.35 10.14 1.37
CA MET A 72 10.73 11.28 0.52
C MET A 72 9.49 12.09 0.14
N ASP A 73 8.84 12.66 1.14
CA ASP A 73 7.63 13.48 0.98
C ASP A 73 7.92 14.97 0.74
N ARG A 74 9.17 15.36 0.76
CA ARG A 74 9.68 16.72 0.52
C ARG A 74 11.17 16.68 0.19
N THR A 75 11.67 17.73 -0.46
CA THR A 75 13.09 17.95 -0.71
C THR A 75 13.61 19.09 0.15
N LYS A 76 14.87 19.02 0.58
CA LYS A 76 15.55 20.06 1.35
C LYS A 76 16.36 20.99 0.47
N ASN A 77 16.76 20.51 -0.71
CA ASN A 77 17.53 21.25 -1.70
C ASN A 77 17.22 20.74 -3.12
N GLU A 78 17.79 21.39 -4.14
CA GLU A 78 17.54 21.06 -5.55
C GLU A 78 18.19 19.74 -6.02
N GLU A 79 19.16 19.22 -5.28
CA GLU A 79 19.87 17.97 -5.62
C GLU A 79 19.07 16.74 -5.16
N GLU A 80 18.18 16.89 -4.20
CA GLU A 80 17.36 15.77 -3.71
C GLU A 80 16.23 15.43 -4.68
N VAL A 81 16.13 14.14 -5.01
CA VAL A 81 15.06 13.64 -5.89
C VAL A 81 13.81 13.35 -5.08
N PHE A 82 12.71 14.01 -5.40
CA PHE A 82 11.41 13.78 -4.77
C PHE A 82 10.78 12.47 -5.28
N THR A 83 11.32 11.34 -4.84
CA THR A 83 10.95 10.01 -5.36
C THR A 83 9.48 9.68 -5.16
N LEU A 84 8.85 10.09 -4.05
CA LEU A 84 7.42 9.90 -3.81
C LEU A 84 6.55 10.55 -4.90
N LYS A 85 6.91 11.76 -5.35
CA LYS A 85 6.20 12.44 -6.43
C LYS A 85 6.22 11.63 -7.72
N TYR A 86 7.41 11.21 -8.14
CA TYR A 86 7.57 10.45 -9.39
C TYR A 86 6.97 9.04 -9.30
N PHE A 87 7.03 8.42 -8.14
CA PHE A 87 6.31 7.18 -7.87
C PHE A 87 4.80 7.37 -8.02
N ALA A 88 4.25 8.44 -7.42
CA ALA A 88 2.82 8.76 -7.54
C ALA A 88 2.40 9.05 -8.99
N ASP A 89 3.25 9.72 -9.78
CA ASP A 89 3.02 9.95 -11.21
C ASP A 89 2.87 8.63 -11.97
N VAL A 90 3.71 7.63 -11.69
CA VAL A 90 3.60 6.28 -12.28
C VAL A 90 2.29 5.60 -11.88
N ILE A 91 1.93 5.63 -10.59
CA ILE A 91 0.67 5.05 -10.11
C ILE A 91 -0.54 5.73 -10.76
N ASN A 92 -0.52 7.06 -10.87
CA ASN A 92 -1.59 7.82 -11.52
C ASN A 92 -1.67 7.52 -13.02
N TRP A 93 -0.54 7.38 -13.72
CA TRP A 93 -0.48 7.00 -15.13
C TRP A 93 -1.04 5.59 -15.40
N LEU A 94 -0.95 4.69 -14.43
CA LEU A 94 -1.57 3.36 -14.54
C LEU A 94 -3.10 3.40 -14.45
N GLU A 95 -3.69 4.55 -14.04
CA GLU A 95 -5.14 4.81 -14.07
C GLU A 95 -5.99 3.74 -13.38
N PHE A 96 -5.62 3.32 -12.20
CA PHE A 96 -6.42 2.39 -11.41
C PHE A 96 -7.85 2.92 -11.17
N ASN A 97 -8.82 2.03 -11.12
CA ASN A 97 -10.19 2.38 -10.75
C ASN A 97 -10.26 2.87 -9.29
N ARG A 98 -9.49 2.23 -8.41
CA ARG A 98 -9.27 2.60 -7.02
C ARG A 98 -7.87 2.20 -6.60
N VAL A 99 -7.25 3.01 -5.75
CA VAL A 99 -6.02 2.70 -5.04
C VAL A 99 -6.33 2.67 -3.55
N TYR A 100 -5.92 1.61 -2.88
CA TYR A 100 -6.04 1.48 -1.43
C TYR A 100 -4.64 1.41 -0.83
N VAL A 101 -4.37 2.24 0.15
CA VAL A 101 -3.09 2.23 0.88
C VAL A 101 -3.38 2.07 2.36
N LEU A 102 -2.77 1.05 2.96
CA LEU A 102 -2.81 0.87 4.41
C LEU A 102 -1.67 1.67 5.02
N ASP A 103 -1.98 2.47 6.02
CA ASP A 103 -1.04 3.27 6.79
C ASP A 103 -0.16 4.23 5.97
N VAL A 104 -0.53 5.48 5.94
CA VAL A 104 0.16 6.51 5.17
C VAL A 104 0.99 7.38 6.10
N HIS A 105 2.28 7.40 5.86
CA HIS A 105 3.25 8.10 6.70
C HIS A 105 3.09 9.62 6.70
N SER A 106 2.56 10.22 5.62
CA SER A 106 2.40 11.68 5.54
C SER A 106 1.16 12.12 4.76
N ASP A 107 0.66 13.32 5.08
CA ASP A 107 -0.47 13.92 4.38
C ASP A 107 -0.12 14.31 2.93
N VAL A 108 1.16 14.54 2.61
CA VAL A 108 1.63 14.80 1.24
C VAL A 108 1.30 13.63 0.33
N SER A 109 1.47 12.41 0.80
CA SER A 109 1.11 11.20 0.04
C SER A 109 -0.35 11.19 -0.38
N LYS A 110 -1.24 11.71 0.49
CA LYS A 110 -2.68 11.77 0.22
C LYS A 110 -3.04 12.73 -0.90
N CYS A 111 -2.22 13.75 -1.12
CA CYS A 111 -2.44 14.74 -2.17
C CYS A 111 -1.90 14.29 -3.53
N LEU A 112 -0.93 13.36 -3.56
CA LEU A 112 -0.24 12.97 -4.79
C LEU A 112 -0.92 11.82 -5.54
N ILE A 113 -1.59 10.89 -4.86
CA ILE A 113 -2.17 9.70 -5.50
C ILE A 113 -3.66 9.89 -5.75
N ASN A 114 -4.05 9.84 -7.02
CA ASN A 114 -5.44 9.97 -7.46
C ASN A 114 -6.30 8.76 -7.06
N LYS A 115 -7.60 9.00 -6.81
CA LYS A 115 -8.60 7.95 -6.50
C LYS A 115 -8.15 7.03 -5.37
N CYS A 116 -7.37 7.55 -4.42
CA CYS A 116 -6.81 6.79 -3.32
C CYS A 116 -7.68 6.85 -2.08
N ASP A 117 -7.89 5.69 -1.48
CA ASP A 117 -8.55 5.50 -0.19
C ASP A 117 -7.48 5.05 0.82
N PHE A 118 -7.12 5.95 1.72
CA PHE A 118 -6.12 5.71 2.73
C PHE A 118 -6.76 5.08 3.96
N LYS A 119 -6.44 3.81 4.20
CA LYS A 119 -6.95 3.05 5.34
C LYS A 119 -6.07 3.24 6.56
N ASN A 120 -6.71 3.56 7.67
CA ASN A 120 -6.02 3.63 8.95
C ASN A 120 -5.87 2.23 9.54
N PRO A 121 -4.68 1.85 10.08
CA PRO A 121 -4.45 0.55 10.68
C PRO A 121 -5.17 0.31 12.00
N LEU A 122 -5.86 1.31 12.55
CA LEU A 122 -6.51 1.24 13.89
C LEU A 122 -7.39 0.00 14.10
N HIS A 123 -8.13 -0.40 13.05
CA HIS A 123 -8.97 -1.60 13.15
C HIS A 123 -8.14 -2.87 13.35
N HIS A 124 -7.02 -3.00 12.64
CA HIS A 124 -6.12 -4.14 12.77
C HIS A 124 -5.44 -4.15 14.15
N ILE A 125 -5.04 -2.98 14.64
CA ILE A 125 -4.45 -2.84 15.97
C ILE A 125 -5.48 -3.21 17.05
N LYS A 126 -6.72 -2.74 16.91
CA LYS A 126 -7.82 -3.10 17.82
C LYS A 126 -8.01 -4.61 17.88
N ASN A 127 -8.17 -5.27 16.74
CA ASN A 127 -8.35 -6.73 16.68
C ASN A 127 -7.15 -7.49 17.29
N ALA A 128 -5.92 -7.01 17.07
CA ALA A 128 -4.73 -7.59 17.69
C ALA A 128 -4.77 -7.47 19.21
N LEU A 129 -5.12 -6.30 19.73
CA LEU A 129 -5.26 -6.09 21.17
C LEU A 129 -6.34 -6.96 21.79
N GLU A 130 -7.52 -7.05 21.19
CA GLU A 130 -8.61 -7.92 21.65
C GLU A 130 -8.18 -9.40 21.68
N THR A 131 -7.36 -9.82 20.70
CA THR A 131 -6.82 -11.18 20.66
C THR A 131 -5.79 -11.43 21.77
N ILE A 132 -4.90 -10.47 22.04
CA ILE A 132 -3.85 -10.58 23.06
C ILE A 132 -4.41 -10.49 24.46
N SER A 133 -5.33 -9.57 24.69
CA SER A 133 -5.88 -9.27 26.02
C SER A 133 -6.88 -10.30 26.53
N LYS A 134 -7.37 -11.20 25.66
CA LYS A 134 -8.49 -12.12 26.01
C LYS A 134 -9.65 -11.39 26.69
N ASN A 135 -9.94 -10.15 26.28
CA ASN A 135 -10.94 -9.22 26.80
C ASN A 135 -10.58 -8.51 28.12
N ASP A 136 -9.38 -8.66 28.65
CA ASP A 136 -8.87 -7.85 29.75
C ASP A 136 -7.71 -6.95 29.28
N MET A 137 -7.95 -5.65 29.23
CA MET A 137 -6.99 -4.64 28.75
C MET A 137 -6.17 -4.03 29.90
N SER A 138 -6.41 -4.44 31.16
CA SER A 138 -5.78 -3.82 32.35
C SER A 138 -4.26 -3.95 32.35
N ASP A 139 -3.74 -5.06 31.83
CA ASP A 139 -2.31 -5.39 31.84
C ASP A 139 -1.56 -4.94 30.56
N ILE A 140 -2.26 -4.25 29.65
CA ILE A 140 -1.63 -3.79 28.40
C ILE A 140 -1.11 -2.36 28.57
N ILE A 141 0.18 -2.17 28.27
CA ILE A 141 0.84 -0.88 28.20
C ILE A 141 1.15 -0.55 26.73
N LEU A 142 0.65 0.62 26.26
CA LEU A 142 0.96 1.13 24.94
C LEU A 142 2.22 1.96 24.99
N TYR A 143 3.22 1.56 24.20
CA TYR A 143 4.45 2.31 24.04
C TYR A 143 4.52 2.93 22.64
N TYR A 144 4.77 4.22 22.58
CA TYR A 144 4.98 4.96 21.32
C TYR A 144 6.47 5.19 21.12
N PRO A 145 7.07 4.72 19.99
CA PRO A 145 8.50 4.81 19.77
C PRO A 145 8.97 6.26 19.58
N ASP A 146 8.11 7.15 19.10
CA ASP A 146 8.41 8.56 18.85
C ASP A 146 7.19 9.47 18.94
N ALA A 147 7.41 10.79 18.88
CA ALA A 147 6.33 11.79 18.94
C ALA A 147 5.41 11.79 17.71
N GLY A 148 5.89 11.36 16.54
CA GLY A 148 5.09 11.19 15.32
C GLY A 148 4.05 10.11 15.53
N SER A 149 4.50 8.93 15.96
CA SER A 149 3.64 7.79 16.27
C SER A 149 2.60 8.16 17.34
N ALA A 150 2.99 8.89 18.39
CA ALA A 150 2.06 9.33 19.43
C ALA A 150 0.95 10.23 18.88
N LYS A 151 1.27 11.13 17.92
CA LYS A 151 0.30 12.01 17.26
C LYS A 151 -0.65 11.23 16.36
N ASP A 152 -0.12 10.32 15.55
CA ASP A 152 -0.90 9.52 14.61
C ASP A 152 -1.86 8.57 15.34
N PHE A 153 -1.46 8.08 16.52
CA PHE A 153 -2.24 7.19 17.36
C PHE A 153 -3.05 7.89 18.46
N ASP A 154 -3.16 9.21 18.49
CA ASP A 154 -4.00 9.91 19.48
C ASP A 154 -5.47 9.49 19.38
N LYS A 155 -5.99 9.23 18.19
CA LYS A 155 -7.32 8.64 17.98
C LYS A 155 -7.43 7.23 18.56
N PHE A 156 -6.36 6.46 18.47
CA PHE A 156 -6.30 5.12 19.05
C PHE A 156 -6.27 5.18 20.59
N ARG A 157 -5.55 6.10 21.18
CA ARG A 157 -5.54 6.34 22.62
C ARG A 157 -6.95 6.60 23.17
N LYS A 158 -7.74 7.41 22.46
CA LYS A 158 -9.15 7.67 22.84
C LYS A 158 -9.98 6.39 22.75
N LEU A 159 -9.83 5.61 21.68
CA LEU A 159 -10.49 4.33 21.51
C LEU A 159 -10.07 3.33 22.62
N TYR A 160 -8.76 3.20 22.86
CA TYR A 160 -8.22 2.33 23.90
C TYR A 160 -8.76 2.67 25.28
N ASN A 161 -8.82 3.95 25.63
CA ASN A 161 -9.38 4.41 26.90
C ASN A 161 -10.89 4.16 27.04
N SER A 162 -11.62 4.07 25.92
CA SER A 162 -13.05 3.71 25.93
C SER A 162 -13.31 2.20 26.00
N MET A 163 -12.27 1.38 25.84
CA MET A 163 -12.33 -0.09 25.95
C MET A 163 -11.91 -0.60 27.34
N LYS A 164 -11.29 0.25 28.16
CA LYS A 164 -11.02 0.00 29.59
C LYS A 164 -12.25 0.32 30.43
#